data_9f0c92e656cee24de8bf12948107eb22
#
_entry.id   9f0c92e656cee24de8bf12948107eb22
#
_cell.length_a   1.000
_cell.length_b   1.000
_cell.length_c   1.000
_cell.angle_alpha   90.00
_cell.angle_beta   90.00
_cell.angle_gamma   90.00
#
_symmetry.space_group_name_H-M   'P 1'
#
loop_
_entity.id
_entity.type
_entity.pdbx_description
1 polymer ?
#
loop_
_entity_poly.entity_id
_entity_poly.type
_entity_poly.pdbx_seq_one_letter_code
_entity_poly.pdbx_strand_id
1 'polypeptide(L)'
;MQIRVSNERYVMTFNSNHWIPDLSQRAVSPELMDDATADEKMLFSTLKDFKNINRFLSQVRRVLRTTVFADMRWRGAREVSFLDVASGGCDIGVWFARVCGRMGVRCSVYCLDKDPRIVRYAKTVSQGEQSITFIESDARDIGRLGISVDYAFTNHFFHHLPDEDIPAMLRILHNCSRHGFVAHDLERNLGWYLGFAFISGIFWRDGFTRDDGLLSIRRGFRRAELETFAARAGVEVAIKRSGLGHWLITNVH
;
A
#
# COMPACT_ATOMS: atom_id res chain seq x y z
N MET A 1 10.35 31.06 2.10
CA MET A 1 9.21 30.34 2.67
C MET A 1 9.58 29.99 4.11
N GLN A 2 9.12 30.80 5.09
CA GLN A 2 9.45 30.60 6.50
C GLN A 2 8.32 29.81 7.15
N ILE A 3 8.66 28.67 7.77
CA ILE A 3 7.72 27.86 8.55
C ILE A 3 7.69 28.45 9.96
N ARG A 4 6.55 29.05 10.34
CA ARG A 4 6.28 29.41 11.73
C ARG A 4 5.53 28.24 12.38
N VAL A 5 6.13 27.61 13.37
CA VAL A 5 5.49 26.65 14.24
C VAL A 5 4.68 27.44 15.27
N SER A 6 3.38 27.41 15.19
CA SER A 6 2.48 27.80 16.28
C SER A 6 1.53 26.64 16.56
N ASN A 7 1.14 26.49 17.81
CA ASN A 7 0.35 25.41 18.41
C ASN A 7 -1.12 25.38 17.94
N GLU A 8 -1.37 25.67 16.67
CA GLU A 8 -2.70 25.72 16.06
C GLU A 8 -2.71 24.82 14.84
N ARG A 9 -3.67 23.94 14.79
CA ARG A 9 -4.16 23.07 13.70
C ARG A 9 -3.43 23.28 12.38
N TYR A 10 -2.84 22.26 11.82
CA TYR A 10 -2.33 22.25 10.44
C TYR A 10 -3.48 22.62 9.48
N VAL A 11 -3.68 23.90 9.28
CA VAL A 11 -4.57 24.41 8.23
C VAL A 11 -3.72 24.52 6.99
N MET A 12 -3.81 23.56 6.08
CA MET A 12 -3.37 23.79 4.71
C MET A 12 -4.17 24.99 4.19
N THR A 13 -3.52 26.12 3.95
CA THR A 13 -4.11 27.23 3.21
C THR A 13 -4.32 26.77 1.78
N PHE A 14 -5.51 26.28 1.51
CA PHE A 14 -6.00 26.10 0.15
C PHE A 14 -6.04 27.48 -0.50
N ASN A 15 -5.23 27.65 -1.53
CA ASN A 15 -5.33 28.83 -2.39
C ASN A 15 -6.74 28.82 -2.99
N SER A 16 -7.58 29.76 -2.61
CA SER A 16 -9.05 29.76 -2.66
C SER A 16 -9.68 29.86 -4.06
N ASN A 17 -8.95 29.62 -5.13
CA ASN A 17 -9.46 29.83 -6.48
C ASN A 17 -9.77 28.54 -7.30
N HIS A 18 -9.49 27.33 -6.79
CA HIS A 18 -9.84 26.10 -7.52
C HIS A 18 -10.37 25.05 -6.55
N TRP A 19 -11.68 24.87 -6.51
CA TRP A 19 -12.39 23.83 -5.74
C TRP A 19 -12.08 22.41 -6.25
N ILE A 20 -11.51 22.30 -7.43
CA ILE A 20 -11.16 21.01 -8.09
C ILE A 20 -9.64 20.91 -8.13
N PRO A 21 -9.04 19.83 -7.57
CA PRO A 21 -7.60 19.64 -7.62
C PRO A 21 -7.12 19.41 -9.06
N ASP A 22 -5.91 19.87 -9.37
CA ASP A 22 -5.25 19.45 -10.60
C ASP A 22 -4.87 17.97 -10.50
N LEU A 23 -5.43 17.18 -11.40
CA LEU A 23 -5.17 15.75 -11.55
C LEU A 23 -4.46 15.43 -12.89
N SER A 24 -3.95 16.44 -13.60
CA SER A 24 -3.23 16.24 -14.87
C SER A 24 -1.91 15.46 -14.65
N GLN A 25 -1.22 15.78 -13.57
CA GLN A 25 0.05 15.17 -13.15
C GLN A 25 -0.06 14.60 -11.74
N ARG A 26 0.86 13.68 -11.39
CA ARG A 26 0.96 13.17 -10.03
C ARG A 26 1.41 14.27 -9.07
N ALA A 27 0.79 14.35 -7.91
CA ALA A 27 1.26 15.22 -6.84
C ALA A 27 2.59 14.68 -6.28
N VAL A 28 3.49 15.59 -5.90
CA VAL A 28 4.83 15.23 -5.37
C VAL A 28 4.99 15.57 -3.87
N SER A 29 3.99 16.24 -3.27
CA SER A 29 4.04 16.59 -1.85
C SER A 29 4.09 15.32 -0.99
N PRO A 30 4.89 15.28 0.10
CA PRO A 30 4.89 14.17 1.03
C PRO A 30 3.55 14.09 1.79
N GLU A 31 3.18 12.92 2.26
CA GLU A 31 2.05 12.73 3.15
C GLU A 31 2.43 13.06 4.59
N LEU A 32 1.46 13.46 5.41
CA LEU A 32 1.70 13.84 6.80
C LEU A 32 2.21 12.67 7.64
N MET A 33 1.75 11.46 7.33
CA MET A 33 2.20 10.25 8.01
C MET A 33 3.65 9.88 7.70
N ASP A 34 4.20 10.34 6.57
CA ASP A 34 5.59 10.09 6.17
C ASP A 34 6.59 10.95 6.97
N ASP A 35 6.14 11.99 7.68
CA ASP A 35 6.99 12.83 8.52
C ASP A 35 7.46 12.05 9.75
N ALA A 36 8.78 11.89 9.90
CA ALA A 36 9.39 11.22 11.05
C ALA A 36 9.05 11.88 12.40
N THR A 37 8.67 13.17 12.39
CA THR A 37 8.27 13.94 13.58
C THR A 37 6.77 13.94 13.83
N ALA A 38 5.97 13.28 12.96
CA ALA A 38 4.52 13.22 13.10
C ALA A 38 4.10 12.59 14.44
N ASP A 39 3.00 13.10 15.01
CA ASP A 39 2.46 12.58 16.28
C ASP A 39 2.09 11.10 16.17
N GLU A 40 2.70 10.26 17.03
CA GLU A 40 2.49 8.81 17.01
C GLU A 40 1.04 8.40 17.25
N LYS A 41 0.27 9.16 18.03
CA LYS A 41 -1.14 8.81 18.29
C LYS A 41 -1.97 9.03 17.02
N MET A 42 -1.71 10.12 16.29
CA MET A 42 -2.35 10.38 15.02
C MET A 42 -1.93 9.35 13.97
N LEU A 43 -0.65 9.01 13.89
CA LEU A 43 -0.15 7.95 13.02
C LEU A 43 -0.85 6.60 13.31
N PHE A 44 -0.94 6.20 14.57
CA PHE A 44 -1.59 4.92 14.95
C PHE A 44 -3.11 4.95 14.72
N SER A 45 -3.75 6.12 14.84
CA SER A 45 -5.15 6.30 14.45
C SER A 45 -5.32 6.08 12.95
N THR A 46 -4.45 6.68 12.14
CA THR A 46 -4.44 6.53 10.67
C THR A 46 -4.24 5.06 10.25
N LEU A 47 -3.34 4.32 10.90
CA LEU A 47 -3.15 2.88 10.63
C LEU A 47 -4.40 2.05 10.97
N LYS A 48 -5.16 2.41 12.01
CA LYS A 48 -6.45 1.77 12.31
C LYS A 48 -7.49 2.05 11.23
N ASP A 49 -7.52 3.27 10.72
CA ASP A 49 -8.42 3.64 9.63
C ASP A 49 -8.08 2.90 8.34
N PHE A 50 -6.79 2.79 8.00
CA PHE A 50 -6.33 2.02 6.84
C PHE A 50 -6.74 0.55 6.91
N LYS A 51 -6.68 -0.07 8.10
CA LYS A 51 -7.22 -1.43 8.30
C LYS A 51 -8.70 -1.53 7.93
N ASN A 52 -9.51 -0.51 8.25
CA ASN A 52 -10.93 -0.45 7.89
C ASN A 52 -11.12 -0.19 6.39
N ILE A 53 -10.34 0.71 5.80
CA ILE A 53 -10.30 0.99 4.36
C ILE A 53 -9.96 -0.30 3.59
N ASN A 54 -8.90 -1.00 3.99
CA ASN A 54 -8.48 -2.27 3.39
C ASN A 54 -9.54 -3.37 3.53
N ARG A 55 -10.30 -3.35 4.60
CA ARG A 55 -11.35 -4.35 4.84
C ARG A 55 -12.61 -4.09 4.02
N PHE A 56 -13.02 -2.85 3.86
CA PHE A 56 -14.35 -2.51 3.35
C PHE A 56 -14.35 -1.77 2.02
N LEU A 57 -13.33 -0.94 1.73
CA LEU A 57 -13.33 -0.03 0.57
C LEU A 57 -12.35 -0.47 -0.53
N SER A 58 -11.09 -0.77 -0.22
CA SER A 58 -10.06 -1.02 -1.24
C SER A 58 -10.26 -2.32 -2.02
N GLN A 59 -11.07 -3.26 -1.51
CA GLN A 59 -11.28 -4.60 -2.07
C GLN A 59 -10.00 -5.45 -2.21
N VAL A 60 -8.90 -5.05 -1.59
CA VAL A 60 -7.60 -5.74 -1.68
C VAL A 60 -7.69 -7.24 -1.33
N ARG A 61 -8.54 -7.59 -0.37
CA ARG A 61 -8.78 -9.00 0.00
C ARG A 61 -9.44 -9.81 -1.11
N ARG A 62 -10.31 -9.19 -1.91
CA ARG A 62 -10.88 -9.81 -3.10
C ARG A 62 -9.82 -10.00 -4.16
N VAL A 63 -8.98 -9.00 -4.39
CA VAL A 63 -7.83 -9.10 -5.31
C VAL A 63 -6.96 -10.28 -4.95
N LEU A 64 -6.47 -10.38 -3.71
CA LEU A 64 -5.63 -11.49 -3.27
C LEU A 64 -6.34 -12.86 -3.39
N ARG A 65 -7.66 -12.93 -3.16
CA ARG A 65 -8.42 -14.19 -3.36
C ARG A 65 -8.47 -14.64 -4.82
N THR A 66 -8.58 -13.68 -5.75
CA THR A 66 -8.72 -13.96 -7.20
C THR A 66 -7.39 -14.04 -7.94
N THR A 67 -6.29 -13.69 -7.30
CA THR A 67 -4.93 -13.80 -7.82
C THR A 67 -4.15 -14.85 -7.01
N VAL A 68 -3.49 -14.46 -5.94
CA VAL A 68 -2.58 -15.29 -5.15
C VAL A 68 -3.25 -16.58 -4.65
N PHE A 69 -4.41 -16.47 -3.98
CA PHE A 69 -5.08 -17.69 -3.48
C PHE A 69 -5.67 -18.56 -4.60
N ALA A 70 -6.01 -17.99 -5.76
CA ALA A 70 -6.43 -18.77 -6.91
C ALA A 70 -5.26 -19.59 -7.47
N ASP A 71 -4.10 -18.95 -7.65
CA ASP A 71 -2.88 -19.61 -8.12
C ASP A 71 -2.37 -20.66 -7.12
N MET A 72 -2.38 -20.36 -5.82
CA MET A 72 -2.06 -21.32 -4.75
C MET A 72 -2.92 -22.60 -4.85
N ARG A 73 -4.25 -22.45 -5.06
CA ARG A 73 -5.15 -23.60 -5.21
C ARG A 73 -4.86 -24.37 -6.48
N TRP A 74 -4.63 -23.68 -7.59
CA TRP A 74 -4.31 -24.32 -8.88
C TRP A 74 -3.01 -25.14 -8.77
N ARG A 75 -2.00 -24.63 -8.04
CA ARG A 75 -0.73 -25.35 -7.77
C ARG A 75 -0.85 -26.44 -6.71
N GLY A 76 -1.96 -26.55 -6.00
CA GLY A 76 -2.09 -27.46 -4.86
C GLY A 76 -1.12 -27.16 -3.72
N ALA A 77 -0.84 -25.86 -3.49
CA ALA A 77 0.15 -25.42 -2.51
C ALA A 77 -0.22 -25.87 -1.09
N ARG A 78 0.71 -26.54 -0.40
CA ARG A 78 0.61 -26.95 1.01
C ARG A 78 1.42 -26.05 1.93
N GLU A 79 2.31 -25.28 1.36
CA GLU A 79 3.17 -24.29 2.02
C GLU A 79 3.33 -23.08 1.13
N VAL A 80 3.44 -21.89 1.72
CA VAL A 80 3.58 -20.63 0.99
C VAL A 80 4.39 -19.62 1.81
N SER A 81 5.25 -18.88 1.14
CA SER A 81 5.92 -17.70 1.66
C SER A 81 5.36 -16.45 0.97
N PHE A 82 5.06 -15.42 1.77
CA PHE A 82 4.42 -14.19 1.32
C PHE A 82 5.14 -12.97 1.90
N LEU A 83 5.51 -12.03 1.06
CA LEU A 83 6.14 -10.76 1.44
C LEU A 83 5.13 -9.62 1.26
N ASP A 84 4.80 -8.95 2.34
CA ASP A 84 3.98 -7.73 2.37
C ASP A 84 4.92 -6.52 2.47
N VAL A 85 5.10 -5.82 1.36
CA VAL A 85 6.05 -4.69 1.22
C VAL A 85 5.36 -3.38 1.53
N ALA A 86 5.98 -2.55 2.39
CA ALA A 86 5.37 -1.37 3.01
C ALA A 86 4.06 -1.75 3.71
N SER A 87 4.18 -2.73 4.61
CA SER A 87 3.04 -3.46 5.18
C SER A 87 2.19 -2.63 6.15
N GLY A 88 2.65 -1.43 6.53
CA GLY A 88 1.93 -0.57 7.46
C GLY A 88 1.60 -1.32 8.76
N GLY A 89 0.34 -1.31 9.17
CA GLY A 89 -0.15 -2.04 10.35
C GLY A 89 -0.18 -3.55 10.22
N CYS A 90 0.33 -4.14 9.13
CA CYS A 90 0.37 -5.58 8.84
C CYS A 90 -1.03 -6.26 8.83
N ASP A 91 -2.10 -5.50 8.58
CA ASP A 91 -3.46 -6.04 8.62
C ASP A 91 -3.73 -7.03 7.48
N ILE A 92 -3.10 -6.84 6.33
CA ILE A 92 -3.19 -7.76 5.19
C ILE A 92 -2.35 -9.01 5.46
N GLY A 93 -1.13 -8.88 5.95
CA GLY A 93 -0.29 -10.01 6.34
C GLY A 93 -0.98 -10.92 7.36
N VAL A 94 -1.55 -10.35 8.43
CA VAL A 94 -2.34 -11.08 9.45
C VAL A 94 -3.56 -11.76 8.82
N TRP A 95 -4.29 -11.06 7.97
CA TRP A 95 -5.45 -11.65 7.28
C TRP A 95 -5.04 -12.80 6.35
N PHE A 96 -3.93 -12.64 5.61
CA PHE A 96 -3.38 -13.67 4.72
C PHE A 96 -3.02 -14.94 5.51
N ALA A 97 -2.27 -14.81 6.60
CA ALA A 97 -1.90 -15.92 7.47
C ALA A 97 -3.12 -16.69 7.99
N ARG A 98 -4.14 -15.97 8.45
CA ARG A 98 -5.40 -16.57 8.92
C ARG A 98 -6.20 -17.28 7.82
N VAL A 99 -6.14 -16.80 6.58
CA VAL A 99 -6.77 -17.51 5.45
C VAL A 99 -6.02 -18.78 5.13
N CYS A 100 -4.69 -18.75 5.09
CA CYS A 100 -3.85 -19.94 4.90
C CYS A 100 -4.14 -20.99 5.97
N GLY A 101 -4.20 -20.62 7.24
CA GLY A 101 -4.53 -21.54 8.34
C GLY A 101 -5.90 -22.21 8.15
N ARG A 102 -6.93 -21.46 7.72
CA ARG A 102 -8.25 -22.05 7.41
C ARG A 102 -8.24 -22.98 6.18
N MET A 103 -7.30 -22.78 5.27
CA MET A 103 -7.11 -23.64 4.11
C MET A 103 -6.22 -24.87 4.40
N GLY A 104 -5.66 -24.99 5.60
CA GLY A 104 -4.70 -26.04 5.95
C GLY A 104 -3.33 -25.86 5.27
N VAL A 105 -3.01 -24.64 4.83
CA VAL A 105 -1.74 -24.31 4.18
C VAL A 105 -0.79 -23.70 5.23
N ARG A 106 0.42 -24.26 5.36
CA ARG A 106 1.48 -23.62 6.17
C ARG A 106 1.93 -22.33 5.49
N CYS A 107 2.08 -21.25 6.25
CA CYS A 107 2.54 -20.01 5.65
C CYS A 107 3.63 -19.34 6.49
N SER A 108 4.55 -18.66 5.79
CA SER A 108 5.52 -17.72 6.35
C SER A 108 5.24 -16.36 5.74
N VAL A 109 4.82 -15.40 6.57
CA VAL A 109 4.49 -14.04 6.14
C VAL A 109 5.58 -13.10 6.63
N TYR A 110 6.17 -12.36 5.71
CA TYR A 110 7.16 -11.32 5.99
C TYR A 110 6.49 -9.97 5.79
N CYS A 111 6.39 -9.18 6.87
CA CYS A 111 5.87 -7.81 6.84
C CYS A 111 7.06 -6.85 6.89
N LEU A 112 7.33 -6.16 5.78
CA LEU A 112 8.43 -5.21 5.65
C LEU A 112 7.91 -3.79 5.66
N ASP A 113 8.48 -2.95 6.53
CA ASP A 113 8.24 -1.51 6.56
C ASP A 113 9.51 -0.77 6.99
N LYS A 114 9.70 0.46 6.48
CA LYS A 114 10.89 1.27 6.80
C LYS A 114 10.77 2.05 8.10
N ASP A 115 9.52 2.34 8.55
CA ASP A 115 9.28 3.18 9.72
C ASP A 115 9.26 2.34 11.01
N PRO A 116 10.22 2.54 11.93
CA PRO A 116 10.28 1.79 13.18
C PRO A 116 9.04 1.98 14.07
N ARG A 117 8.35 3.14 13.98
CA ARG A 117 7.09 3.40 14.71
C ARG A 117 5.99 2.46 14.22
N ILE A 118 5.88 2.33 12.88
CA ILE A 118 4.91 1.46 12.22
C ILE A 118 5.20 0.00 12.52
N VAL A 119 6.46 -0.44 12.43
CA VAL A 119 6.87 -1.81 12.76
C VAL A 119 6.55 -2.14 14.22
N ARG A 120 6.81 -1.22 15.15
CA ARG A 120 6.47 -1.38 16.56
C ARG A 120 4.95 -1.52 16.77
N TYR A 121 4.16 -0.67 16.12
CA TYR A 121 2.70 -0.77 16.13
C TYR A 121 2.22 -2.11 15.58
N ALA A 122 2.71 -2.52 14.39
CA ALA A 122 2.34 -3.76 13.74
C ALA A 122 2.63 -4.99 14.62
N LYS A 123 3.81 -5.05 15.27
CA LYS A 123 4.15 -6.08 16.26
C LYS A 123 3.14 -6.14 17.41
N THR A 124 2.70 -4.99 17.91
CA THR A 124 1.74 -4.92 19.02
C THR A 124 0.36 -5.45 18.63
N VAL A 125 -0.15 -5.05 17.43
CA VAL A 125 -1.53 -5.42 17.01
C VAL A 125 -1.64 -6.83 16.42
N SER A 126 -0.53 -7.48 16.11
CA SER A 126 -0.45 -8.84 15.58
C SER A 126 0.10 -9.87 16.57
N GLN A 127 0.14 -9.54 17.86
CA GLN A 127 0.58 -10.47 18.90
C GLN A 127 -0.17 -11.81 18.80
N GLY A 128 0.59 -12.91 18.91
CA GLY A 128 0.07 -14.27 18.80
C GLY A 128 0.06 -14.89 17.41
N GLU A 129 0.36 -14.14 16.37
CA GLU A 129 0.47 -14.67 14.99
C GLU A 129 1.90 -15.17 14.73
N GLN A 130 2.16 -16.44 15.01
CA GLN A 130 3.51 -17.05 14.94
C GLN A 130 4.07 -17.15 13.49
N SER A 131 3.21 -17.07 12.49
CA SER A 131 3.61 -17.13 11.08
C SER A 131 4.12 -15.83 10.50
N ILE A 132 4.17 -14.74 11.30
CA ILE A 132 4.56 -13.41 10.84
C ILE A 132 5.95 -13.04 11.34
N THR A 133 6.80 -12.63 10.41
CA THR A 133 8.12 -12.05 10.67
C THR A 133 8.11 -10.58 10.25
N PHE A 134 8.53 -9.67 11.12
CA PHE A 134 8.65 -8.25 10.81
C PHE A 134 10.09 -7.91 10.41
N ILE A 135 10.21 -7.16 9.30
CA ILE A 135 11.47 -6.68 8.76
C ILE A 135 11.42 -5.15 8.73
N GLU A 136 12.27 -4.51 9.52
CA GLU A 136 12.46 -3.06 9.50
C GLU A 136 13.53 -2.73 8.47
N SER A 137 13.11 -2.34 7.26
CA SER A 137 14.02 -2.03 6.15
C SER A 137 13.31 -1.23 5.05
N ASP A 138 14.11 -0.53 4.25
CA ASP A 138 13.61 0.07 3.01
C ASP A 138 13.30 -1.03 1.98
N ALA A 139 12.19 -0.88 1.26
CA ALA A 139 11.80 -1.81 0.21
C ALA A 139 12.85 -1.95 -0.91
N ARG A 140 13.67 -0.92 -1.12
CA ARG A 140 14.78 -0.94 -2.10
C ARG A 140 15.90 -1.91 -1.72
N ASP A 141 15.99 -2.30 -0.45
CA ASP A 141 17.00 -3.22 0.05
C ASP A 141 16.60 -4.70 0.01
N ILE A 142 15.40 -5.05 -0.45
CA ILE A 142 14.88 -6.43 -0.52
C ILE A 142 15.88 -7.37 -1.21
N GLY A 143 16.50 -6.93 -2.31
CA GLY A 143 17.51 -7.72 -3.02
C GLY A 143 18.79 -7.96 -2.20
N ARG A 144 19.21 -6.97 -1.40
CA ARG A 144 20.39 -7.08 -0.51
C ARG A 144 20.14 -8.00 0.67
N LEU A 145 18.88 -8.04 1.14
CA LEU A 145 18.46 -8.92 2.23
C LEU A 145 18.35 -10.39 1.81
N GLY A 146 18.51 -10.69 0.51
CA GLY A 146 18.40 -12.04 -0.01
C GLY A 146 16.99 -12.64 0.13
N ILE A 147 15.96 -11.79 0.23
CA ILE A 147 14.56 -12.23 0.39
C ILE A 147 14.09 -12.89 -0.91
N SER A 148 13.64 -14.14 -0.80
CA SER A 148 12.99 -14.88 -1.88
C SER A 148 11.75 -15.57 -1.34
N VAL A 149 10.60 -15.26 -1.92
CA VAL A 149 9.28 -15.74 -1.46
C VAL A 149 8.49 -16.32 -2.63
N ASP A 150 7.38 -16.97 -2.34
CA ASP A 150 6.50 -17.45 -3.40
C ASP A 150 5.71 -16.32 -4.04
N TYR A 151 5.20 -15.40 -3.22
CA TYR A 151 4.48 -14.22 -3.71
C TYR A 151 4.94 -12.95 -2.98
N ALA A 152 5.14 -11.87 -3.74
CA ALA A 152 5.33 -10.54 -3.17
C ALA A 152 4.04 -9.72 -3.36
N PHE A 153 3.79 -8.84 -2.43
CA PHE A 153 2.59 -8.00 -2.42
C PHE A 153 2.94 -6.59 -1.94
N THR A 154 2.24 -5.62 -2.47
CA THR A 154 2.21 -4.27 -1.91
C THR A 154 0.85 -3.63 -2.14
N ASN A 155 0.44 -2.80 -1.19
CA ASN A 155 -0.83 -2.08 -1.25
C ASN A 155 -0.64 -0.63 -0.84
N HIS A 156 -1.09 0.31 -1.67
CA HIS A 156 -0.95 1.74 -1.42
C HIS A 156 0.49 2.17 -1.11
N PHE A 157 1.43 1.75 -1.95
CA PHE A 157 2.84 2.02 -1.74
C PHE A 157 3.50 2.73 -2.92
N PHE A 158 3.20 2.33 -4.16
CA PHE A 158 3.87 2.89 -5.34
C PHE A 158 3.67 4.39 -5.46
N HIS A 159 2.52 4.90 -5.03
CA HIS A 159 2.27 6.34 -5.07
C HIS A 159 3.17 7.15 -4.10
N HIS A 160 3.82 6.53 -3.11
CA HIS A 160 4.85 7.17 -2.31
C HIS A 160 6.20 7.29 -3.02
N LEU A 161 6.41 6.55 -4.11
CA LEU A 161 7.68 6.53 -4.83
C LEU A 161 7.73 7.63 -5.90
N PRO A 162 8.93 8.21 -6.16
CA PRO A 162 9.19 8.98 -7.37
C PRO A 162 9.01 8.11 -8.61
N ASP A 163 8.65 8.72 -9.74
CA ASP A 163 8.42 8.02 -11.00
C ASP A 163 9.63 7.22 -11.49
N GLU A 164 10.82 7.70 -11.21
CA GLU A 164 12.11 7.06 -11.56
C GLU A 164 12.36 5.76 -10.79
N ASP A 165 11.83 5.64 -9.56
CA ASP A 165 12.05 4.48 -8.68
C ASP A 165 11.06 3.34 -8.96
N ILE A 166 9.90 3.62 -9.55
CA ILE A 166 8.84 2.63 -9.78
C ILE A 166 9.31 1.46 -10.67
N PRO A 167 10.01 1.69 -11.79
CA PRO A 167 10.52 0.58 -12.60
C PRO A 167 11.52 -0.32 -11.85
N ALA A 168 12.35 0.27 -10.99
CA ALA A 168 13.27 -0.52 -10.16
C ALA A 168 12.51 -1.36 -9.12
N MET A 169 11.47 -0.80 -8.50
CA MET A 169 10.63 -1.51 -7.54
C MET A 169 9.85 -2.66 -8.19
N LEU A 170 9.32 -2.47 -9.40
CA LEU A 170 8.69 -3.56 -10.16
C LEU A 170 9.66 -4.73 -10.41
N ARG A 171 10.94 -4.44 -10.76
CA ARG A 171 11.98 -5.46 -10.91
C ARG A 171 12.30 -6.15 -9.58
N ILE A 172 12.36 -5.41 -8.48
CA ILE A 172 12.61 -5.96 -7.14
C ILE A 172 11.50 -6.96 -6.78
N LEU A 173 10.23 -6.58 -6.93
CA LEU A 173 9.09 -7.45 -6.64
C LEU A 173 9.09 -8.69 -7.55
N HIS A 174 9.38 -8.53 -8.83
CA HIS A 174 9.49 -9.65 -9.77
C HIS A 174 10.59 -10.63 -9.38
N ASN A 175 11.78 -10.12 -9.09
CA ASN A 175 12.96 -10.94 -8.82
C ASN A 175 12.90 -11.66 -7.45
N CYS A 176 12.22 -11.07 -6.45
CA CYS A 176 12.10 -11.70 -5.14
C CYS A 176 10.93 -12.70 -5.05
N SER A 177 10.04 -12.77 -6.05
CA SER A 177 8.85 -13.62 -6.03
C SER A 177 8.91 -14.74 -7.07
N ARG A 178 8.77 -16.01 -6.64
CA ARG A 178 8.86 -17.20 -7.52
C ARG A 178 7.64 -17.38 -8.40
N HIS A 179 6.45 -17.05 -7.88
CA HIS A 179 5.16 -17.25 -8.55
C HIS A 179 4.51 -15.93 -8.94
N GLY A 180 5.17 -14.80 -8.65
CA GLY A 180 4.76 -13.47 -9.06
C GLY A 180 4.39 -12.56 -7.92
N PHE A 181 4.04 -11.34 -8.29
CA PHE A 181 3.67 -10.29 -7.35
C PHE A 181 2.31 -9.66 -7.68
N VAL A 182 1.76 -9.02 -6.68
CA VAL A 182 0.56 -8.18 -6.77
C VAL A 182 0.88 -6.82 -6.19
N ALA A 183 0.81 -5.78 -7.01
CA ALA A 183 0.78 -4.40 -6.56
C ALA A 183 -0.62 -3.83 -6.75
N HIS A 184 -1.19 -3.27 -5.69
CA HIS A 184 -2.53 -2.70 -5.67
C HIS A 184 -2.44 -1.26 -5.21
N ASP A 185 -2.79 -0.32 -6.10
CA ASP A 185 -2.58 1.10 -5.84
C ASP A 185 -3.68 1.99 -6.43
N LEU A 186 -3.66 3.27 -6.14
CA LEU A 186 -4.75 4.22 -6.37
C LEU A 186 -4.83 4.68 -7.84
N GLU A 187 -6.06 4.81 -8.33
CA GLU A 187 -6.36 5.47 -9.59
C GLU A 187 -6.49 6.99 -9.37
N ARG A 188 -5.69 7.80 -10.08
CA ARG A 188 -5.83 9.25 -10.08
C ARG A 188 -7.05 9.66 -10.90
N ASN A 189 -8.17 9.86 -10.21
CA ASN A 189 -9.46 10.11 -10.82
C ASN A 189 -10.29 11.09 -9.99
N LEU A 190 -10.93 12.07 -10.64
CA LEU A 190 -11.73 13.11 -9.95
C LEU A 190 -12.94 12.53 -9.22
N GLY A 191 -13.62 11.54 -9.81
CA GLY A 191 -14.78 10.92 -9.18
C GLY A 191 -14.43 10.25 -7.85
N TRP A 192 -13.28 9.53 -7.82
CA TRP A 192 -12.78 8.90 -6.59
C TRP A 192 -12.29 9.93 -5.58
N TYR A 193 -11.65 11.01 -6.04
CA TYR A 193 -11.26 12.11 -5.17
C TYR A 193 -12.47 12.75 -4.47
N LEU A 194 -13.52 13.10 -5.22
CA LEU A 194 -14.72 13.71 -4.66
C LEU A 194 -15.50 12.73 -3.76
N GLY A 195 -15.60 11.47 -4.16
CA GLY A 195 -16.23 10.42 -3.36
C GLY A 195 -15.51 10.20 -2.02
N PHE A 196 -14.17 10.12 -2.05
CA PHE A 196 -13.38 10.01 -0.83
C PHE A 196 -13.45 11.28 0.03
N ALA A 197 -13.42 12.47 -0.58
CA ALA A 197 -13.58 13.74 0.14
C ALA A 197 -14.91 13.80 0.92
N PHE A 198 -15.99 13.31 0.30
CA PHE A 198 -17.30 13.24 0.94
C PHE A 198 -17.32 12.23 2.09
N ILE A 199 -16.88 11.00 1.85
CA ILE A 199 -16.88 9.91 2.84
C ILE A 199 -15.94 10.26 4.02
N SER A 200 -14.71 10.71 3.73
CA SER A 200 -13.72 11.03 4.76
C SER A 200 -14.16 12.19 5.65
N GLY A 201 -14.89 13.17 5.10
CA GLY A 201 -15.47 14.26 5.88
C GLY A 201 -16.53 13.82 6.91
N ILE A 202 -17.12 12.64 6.73
CA ILE A 202 -18.09 12.06 7.66
C ILE A 202 -17.42 11.18 8.71
N PHE A 203 -16.49 10.30 8.27
CA PHE A 203 -15.99 9.19 9.10
C PHE A 203 -14.60 9.45 9.72
N TRP A 204 -13.74 10.27 9.09
CA TRP A 204 -12.35 10.46 9.52
C TRP A 204 -12.05 11.95 9.76
N ARG A 205 -12.29 12.38 10.98
CA ARG A 205 -12.06 13.78 11.41
C ARG A 205 -10.74 13.94 12.18
N ASP A 206 -10.28 12.86 12.79
CA ASP A 206 -9.07 12.83 13.60
C ASP A 206 -7.99 11.98 12.90
N GLY A 207 -6.73 12.39 13.00
CA GLY A 207 -5.61 11.71 12.32
C GLY A 207 -5.31 12.30 10.95
N PHE A 208 -4.44 11.63 10.21
CA PHE A 208 -4.00 12.06 8.86
C PHE A 208 -4.87 11.50 7.74
N THR A 209 -5.78 10.57 8.03
CA THR A 209 -6.50 9.74 7.05
C THR A 209 -7.19 10.56 5.95
N ARG A 210 -7.80 11.69 6.30
CA ARG A 210 -8.51 12.51 5.32
C ARG A 210 -7.55 13.22 4.37
N ASP A 211 -6.57 13.93 4.92
CA ASP A 211 -5.67 14.79 4.15
C ASP A 211 -4.70 13.94 3.33
N ASP A 212 -4.11 12.93 3.95
CA ASP A 212 -3.24 11.98 3.28
C ASP A 212 -3.99 11.17 2.23
N GLY A 213 -5.20 10.69 2.51
CA GLY A 213 -6.00 9.95 1.54
C GLY A 213 -6.40 10.75 0.29
N LEU A 214 -6.71 12.05 0.45
CA LEU A 214 -6.94 12.95 -0.69
C LEU A 214 -5.65 13.20 -1.47
N LEU A 215 -4.53 13.33 -0.79
CA LEU A 215 -3.22 13.48 -1.40
C LEU A 215 -2.80 12.19 -2.10
N SER A 216 -2.99 11.02 -1.49
CA SER A 216 -2.70 9.72 -2.07
C SER A 216 -3.43 9.50 -3.40
N ILE A 217 -4.72 9.91 -3.52
CA ILE A 217 -5.45 9.84 -4.78
C ILE A 217 -4.82 10.76 -5.83
N ARG A 218 -4.35 11.95 -5.46
CA ARG A 218 -3.63 12.86 -6.37
C ARG A 218 -2.25 12.32 -6.77
N ARG A 219 -1.61 11.53 -5.94
CA ARG A 219 -0.35 10.80 -6.19
C ARG A 219 -0.56 9.49 -6.95
N GLY A 220 -1.81 9.01 -7.02
CA GLY A 220 -2.20 7.80 -7.75
C GLY A 220 -1.87 7.88 -9.25
N PHE A 221 -2.21 6.84 -9.96
CA PHE A 221 -1.75 6.59 -11.33
C PHE A 221 -2.86 6.69 -12.36
N ARG A 222 -2.47 7.01 -13.59
CA ARG A 222 -3.22 6.70 -14.81
C ARG A 222 -2.65 5.44 -15.46
N ARG A 223 -3.48 4.74 -16.21
CA ARG A 223 -3.09 3.49 -16.88
C ARG A 223 -1.83 3.62 -17.72
N ALA A 224 -1.76 4.66 -18.56
CA ALA A 224 -0.62 4.89 -19.45
C ALA A 224 0.72 5.09 -18.69
N GLU A 225 0.69 5.68 -17.49
CA GLU A 225 1.87 5.82 -16.64
C GLU A 225 2.35 4.45 -16.16
N LEU A 226 1.43 3.61 -15.67
CA LEU A 226 1.76 2.24 -15.22
C LEU A 226 2.30 1.37 -16.37
N GLU A 227 1.72 1.47 -17.56
CA GLU A 227 2.21 0.79 -18.77
C GLU A 227 3.63 1.25 -19.12
N THR A 228 3.91 2.55 -19.00
CA THR A 228 5.25 3.11 -19.23
C THR A 228 6.25 2.59 -18.17
N PHE A 229 5.88 2.55 -16.91
CA PHE A 229 6.76 2.04 -15.84
C PHE A 229 7.04 0.55 -16.00
N ALA A 230 6.04 -0.26 -16.35
CA ALA A 230 6.21 -1.68 -16.63
C ALA A 230 7.15 -1.93 -17.82
N ALA A 231 6.98 -1.18 -18.91
CA ALA A 231 7.87 -1.24 -20.06
C ALA A 231 9.32 -0.88 -19.70
N ARG A 232 9.53 0.20 -18.93
CA ARG A 232 10.86 0.60 -18.43
C ARG A 232 11.47 -0.42 -17.45
N ALA A 233 10.62 -1.14 -16.72
CA ALA A 233 11.06 -2.23 -15.85
C ALA A 233 11.48 -3.46 -16.63
N GLY A 234 10.99 -3.66 -17.87
CA GLY A 234 11.15 -4.91 -18.60
C GLY A 234 10.43 -6.08 -17.94
N VAL A 235 9.35 -5.80 -17.20
CA VAL A 235 8.54 -6.81 -16.49
C VAL A 235 7.17 -6.88 -17.14
N GLU A 236 6.80 -8.06 -17.63
CA GLU A 236 5.48 -8.29 -18.16
C GLU A 236 4.46 -8.38 -17.02
N VAL A 237 3.43 -7.55 -17.07
CA VAL A 237 2.38 -7.46 -16.06
C VAL A 237 1.00 -7.24 -16.69
N ALA A 238 -0.02 -7.78 -16.07
CA ALA A 238 -1.40 -7.39 -16.32
C ALA A 238 -1.73 -6.14 -15.51
N ILE A 239 -2.28 -5.11 -16.15
CA ILE A 239 -2.76 -3.88 -15.49
C ILE A 239 -4.28 -3.82 -15.68
N LYS A 240 -5.02 -3.92 -14.56
CA LYS A 240 -6.49 -3.97 -14.55
C LYS A 240 -7.03 -3.00 -13.51
N ARG A 241 -8.21 -2.42 -13.77
CA ARG A 241 -8.97 -1.73 -12.71
C ARG A 241 -9.43 -2.73 -11.67
N SER A 242 -9.30 -2.35 -10.40
CA SER A 242 -9.70 -3.16 -9.27
C SER A 242 -10.55 -2.35 -8.31
N GLY A 243 -11.78 -2.80 -8.10
CA GLY A 243 -12.67 -2.20 -7.12
C GLY A 243 -12.89 -0.69 -7.33
N LEU A 244 -13.00 0.00 -6.22
CA LEU A 244 -13.28 1.42 -6.17
C LEU A 244 -11.99 2.24 -6.24
N GLY A 245 -11.65 2.76 -7.44
CA GLY A 245 -10.54 3.71 -7.62
C GLY A 245 -9.14 3.11 -7.43
N HIS A 246 -8.94 1.85 -7.81
CA HIS A 246 -7.64 1.20 -7.70
C HIS A 246 -7.19 0.52 -9.00
N TRP A 247 -5.89 0.39 -9.13
CA TRP A 247 -5.21 -0.44 -10.12
C TRP A 247 -4.69 -1.73 -9.49
N LEU A 248 -4.83 -2.81 -10.21
CA LEU A 248 -4.14 -4.08 -9.97
C LEU A 248 -3.04 -4.20 -11.02
N ILE A 249 -1.81 -4.33 -10.57
CA ILE A 249 -0.61 -4.60 -11.38
C ILE A 249 -0.07 -5.95 -10.91
N THR A 250 -0.03 -6.95 -11.78
CA THR A 250 0.36 -8.30 -11.36
C THR A 250 0.92 -9.11 -12.52
N ASN A 251 1.81 -10.03 -12.20
CA ASN A 251 2.27 -11.10 -13.07
C ASN A 251 1.95 -12.50 -12.50
N VAL A 252 1.06 -12.57 -11.51
CA VAL A 252 0.49 -13.86 -11.05
C VAL A 252 -0.51 -14.34 -12.11
N HIS A 253 -0.38 -15.57 -12.56
CA HIS A 253 -1.15 -16.20 -13.64
C HIS A 253 -2.41 -16.90 -13.15
#